data_c5e2b2d10f17e9d564e3cf5003a152a8
#
_entry.id   c5e2b2d10f17e9d564e3cf5003a152a8
#
_cell.length_a   1.000
_cell.length_b   1.000
_cell.length_c   1.000
_cell.angle_alpha   90.00
_cell.angle_beta   90.00
_cell.angle_gamma   90.00
#
_symmetry.space_group_name_H-M   'P 1'
#
loop_
_entity.id
_entity.type
_entity.pdbx_description
1 polymer ?
#
loop_
_entity_poly.entity_id
_entity_poly.type
_entity_poly.pdbx_seq_one_letter_code
_entity_poly.pdbx_strand_id
1 'polypeptide(L)'
;MVYSQVLKGAEYMNIADQLEQHAHQELQHALTISRQIDYLGKMPSVTPKPVKVSEKARDTLRFDLDNENETIVNYQERIRQCEALGEFAMAEQIREILVQEQDHQIDLATALGEDVPDVSRLRGARKR
;
A
#
# COMPACT_ATOMS: atom_id res chain seq x y z
N MET A 1 8.86 -5.63 3.56
CA MET A 1 9.86 -6.64 3.95
C MET A 1 9.97 -6.88 5.44
N VAL A 2 10.00 -5.82 6.27
CA VAL A 2 10.09 -5.98 7.72
C VAL A 2 9.03 -6.93 8.26
N TYR A 3 7.78 -6.77 7.84
CA TYR A 3 6.66 -7.56 8.35
C TYR A 3 6.80 -9.06 8.01
N SER A 4 7.26 -9.39 6.81
CA SER A 4 7.45 -10.80 6.44
C SER A 4 8.55 -11.48 7.26
N GLN A 5 9.52 -10.71 7.75
CA GLN A 5 10.63 -11.24 8.53
C GLN A 5 10.29 -11.47 10.01
N VAL A 6 9.29 -10.76 10.54
CA VAL A 6 8.88 -10.91 11.96
C VAL A 6 7.77 -11.94 12.17
N LEU A 7 7.07 -12.37 11.12
CA LEU A 7 6.03 -13.38 11.20
C LEU A 7 6.65 -14.77 11.30
N LYS A 8 6.38 -15.48 12.40
CA LYS A 8 6.94 -16.82 12.67
C LYS A 8 5.84 -17.78 13.08
N GLY A 9 6.09 -19.08 12.82
CA GLY A 9 5.19 -20.16 13.15
C GLY A 9 4.35 -20.60 11.96
N ALA A 10 3.87 -21.86 12.01
CA ALA A 10 3.15 -22.49 10.90
C ALA A 10 1.87 -21.73 10.51
N GLU A 11 1.21 -21.14 11.47
CA GLU A 11 -0.01 -20.34 11.31
C GLU A 11 0.17 -19.17 10.36
N TYR A 12 1.38 -18.61 10.28
CA TYR A 12 1.67 -17.40 9.51
C TYR A 12 2.55 -17.65 8.29
N MET A 13 2.94 -18.88 7.99
CA MET A 13 3.86 -19.18 6.88
C MET A 13 3.36 -18.66 5.54
N ASN A 14 2.08 -18.90 5.23
CA ASN A 14 1.50 -18.48 3.96
C ASN A 14 1.45 -16.96 3.83
N ILE A 15 1.02 -16.26 4.89
CA ILE A 15 0.95 -14.79 4.83
C ILE A 15 2.34 -14.16 4.81
N ALA A 16 3.34 -14.77 5.46
CA ALA A 16 4.71 -14.29 5.39
C ALA A 16 5.24 -14.32 3.96
N ASP A 17 4.98 -15.42 3.22
CA ASP A 17 5.35 -15.52 1.81
C ASP A 17 4.62 -14.47 0.96
N GLN A 18 3.33 -14.25 1.19
CA GLN A 18 2.56 -13.22 0.50
C GLN A 18 3.13 -11.82 0.77
N LEU A 19 3.50 -11.52 2.02
CA LEU A 19 4.08 -10.22 2.36
C LEU A 19 5.44 -10.00 1.69
N GLU A 20 6.22 -11.05 1.49
CA GLU A 20 7.47 -10.95 0.73
C GLU A 20 7.19 -10.61 -0.74
N GLN A 21 6.19 -11.23 -1.35
CA GLN A 21 5.74 -10.88 -2.69
C GLN A 21 5.21 -9.44 -2.76
N HIS A 22 4.43 -9.01 -1.76
CA HIS A 22 3.97 -7.63 -1.64
C HIS A 22 5.16 -6.65 -1.62
N ALA A 23 6.23 -6.99 -0.88
CA ALA A 23 7.41 -6.14 -0.81
C ALA A 23 8.08 -5.97 -2.19
N HIS A 24 8.15 -7.04 -2.98
CA HIS A 24 8.66 -6.96 -4.35
C HIS A 24 7.77 -6.09 -5.24
N GLN A 25 6.46 -6.20 -5.13
CA GLN A 25 5.52 -5.36 -5.86
C GLN A 25 5.65 -3.89 -5.44
N GLU A 26 5.79 -3.62 -4.14
CA GLU A 26 5.98 -2.25 -3.63
C GLU A 26 7.24 -1.60 -4.22
N LEU A 27 8.32 -2.35 -4.37
CA LEU A 27 9.51 -1.85 -5.04
C LEU A 27 9.22 -1.46 -6.49
N GLN A 28 8.48 -2.29 -7.22
CA GLN A 28 8.09 -1.97 -8.60
C GLN A 28 7.18 -0.73 -8.66
N HIS A 29 6.26 -0.58 -7.71
CA HIS A 29 5.41 0.61 -7.60
C HIS A 29 6.27 1.87 -7.41
N ALA A 30 7.24 1.81 -6.50
CA ALA A 30 8.13 2.93 -6.23
C ALA A 30 8.93 3.32 -7.48
N LEU A 31 9.45 2.34 -8.22
CA LEU A 31 10.18 2.59 -9.45
C LEU A 31 9.28 3.21 -10.53
N THR A 32 8.05 2.72 -10.67
CA THR A 32 7.07 3.26 -11.62
C THR A 32 6.76 4.72 -11.33
N ILE A 33 6.47 5.04 -10.07
CA ILE A 33 6.14 6.41 -9.66
C ILE A 33 7.36 7.32 -9.79
N SER A 34 8.54 6.85 -9.40
CA SER A 34 9.79 7.62 -9.52
C SER A 34 10.07 7.98 -10.98
N ARG A 35 9.82 7.06 -11.90
CA ARG A 35 9.99 7.31 -13.33
C ARG A 35 9.04 8.40 -13.83
N GLN A 36 7.80 8.41 -13.36
CA GLN A 36 6.82 9.45 -13.70
C GLN A 36 7.20 10.81 -13.12
N ILE A 37 7.68 10.83 -11.88
CA ILE A 37 8.16 12.07 -11.24
C ILE A 37 9.33 12.65 -12.03
N ASP A 38 10.28 11.81 -12.44
CA ASP A 38 11.41 12.21 -13.26
C ASP A 38 10.94 12.75 -14.63
N TYR A 39 9.99 12.06 -15.26
CA TYR A 39 9.38 12.51 -16.52
C TYR A 39 8.82 13.95 -16.39
N LEU A 40 8.22 14.28 -15.23
CA LEU A 40 7.66 15.59 -14.95
C LEU A 40 8.74 16.61 -14.51
N GLY A 41 10.01 16.23 -14.53
CA GLY A 41 11.13 17.13 -14.22
C GLY A 41 11.35 17.39 -12.74
N LYS A 42 10.90 16.49 -11.87
CA LYS A 42 11.06 16.59 -10.42
C LYS A 42 11.92 15.48 -9.86
N MET A 43 12.47 15.72 -8.68
CA MET A 43 13.28 14.73 -7.97
C MET A 43 12.39 13.92 -7.03
N PRO A 44 12.39 12.57 -7.12
CA PRO A 44 11.67 11.74 -6.15
C PRO A 44 12.25 11.89 -4.74
N SER A 45 11.39 11.81 -3.72
CA SER A 45 11.82 11.78 -2.34
C SER A 45 12.55 10.49 -2.03
N VAL A 46 13.65 10.57 -1.27
CA VAL A 46 14.43 9.41 -0.85
C VAL A 46 14.26 9.12 0.65
N THR A 47 13.41 9.89 1.35
CA THR A 47 13.19 9.72 2.79
C THR A 47 12.07 8.71 3.03
N PRO A 48 12.36 7.55 3.67
CA PRO A 48 11.31 6.58 3.98
C PRO A 48 10.42 7.09 5.11
N LYS A 49 9.16 6.61 5.10
CA LYS A 49 8.23 6.87 6.22
C LYS A 49 8.61 6.01 7.42
N PRO A 50 8.36 6.50 8.66
CA PRO A 50 8.50 5.65 9.84
C PRO A 50 7.59 4.43 9.77
N VAL A 51 8.08 3.29 10.24
CA VAL A 51 7.35 2.03 10.24
C VAL A 51 7.11 1.60 11.69
N LYS A 52 5.86 1.29 12.02
CA LYS A 52 5.52 0.69 13.30
C LYS A 52 5.90 -0.79 13.27
N VAL A 53 6.53 -1.26 14.33
CA VAL A 53 6.96 -2.66 14.44
C VAL A 53 6.45 -3.25 15.76
N SER A 54 6.26 -4.57 15.76
CA SER A 54 5.88 -5.33 16.95
C SER A 54 6.41 -6.75 16.81
N GLU A 55 6.71 -7.39 17.95
CA GLU A 55 7.06 -8.80 17.99
C GLU A 55 5.83 -9.71 17.88
N LYS A 56 4.63 -9.15 18.08
CA LYS A 56 3.37 -9.90 17.97
C LYS A 56 2.90 -9.91 16.51
N ALA A 57 2.74 -11.11 15.95
CA ALA A 57 2.36 -11.28 14.54
C ALA A 57 1.04 -10.57 14.20
N ARG A 58 0.03 -10.69 15.08
CA ARG A 58 -1.27 -10.06 14.84
C ARG A 58 -1.17 -8.53 14.79
N ASP A 59 -0.37 -7.91 15.66
CA ASP A 59 -0.15 -6.47 15.65
C ASP A 59 0.58 -6.05 14.36
N THR A 60 1.54 -6.82 13.92
CA THR A 60 2.28 -6.58 12.68
C THR A 60 1.34 -6.58 11.47
N LEU A 61 0.45 -7.57 11.38
CA LEU A 61 -0.55 -7.65 10.31
C LEU A 61 -1.52 -6.46 10.39
N ARG A 62 -1.91 -6.05 11.59
CA ARG A 62 -2.78 -4.88 11.79
C ARG A 62 -2.10 -3.60 11.32
N PHE A 63 -0.83 -3.38 11.66
CA PHE A 63 -0.09 -2.20 11.21
C PHE A 63 0.01 -2.16 9.69
N ASP A 64 0.27 -3.33 9.07
CA ASP A 64 0.38 -3.42 7.61
C ASP A 64 -0.98 -3.14 6.95
N LEU A 65 -2.07 -3.70 7.47
CA LEU A 65 -3.42 -3.43 6.95
C LEU A 65 -3.79 -1.94 7.07
N ASP A 66 -3.48 -1.32 8.21
CA ASP A 66 -3.73 0.11 8.41
C ASP A 66 -2.96 0.95 7.39
N ASN A 67 -1.71 0.59 7.10
CA ASN A 67 -0.89 1.24 6.08
C ASN A 67 -1.50 1.06 4.68
N GLU A 68 -1.98 -0.14 4.34
CA GLU A 68 -2.63 -0.40 3.04
C GLU A 68 -3.90 0.42 2.88
N ASN A 69 -4.73 0.52 3.93
CA ASN A 69 -5.94 1.31 3.90
C ASN A 69 -5.63 2.79 3.61
N GLU A 70 -4.62 3.34 4.25
CA GLU A 70 -4.18 4.71 4.04
C GLU A 70 -3.62 4.89 2.61
N THR A 71 -2.81 3.96 2.16
CA THR A 71 -2.22 3.95 0.82
C THR A 71 -3.29 3.95 -0.27
N ILE A 72 -4.33 3.14 -0.12
CA ILE A 72 -5.46 3.07 -1.07
C ILE A 72 -6.14 4.43 -1.17
N VAL A 73 -6.45 5.06 -0.04
CA VAL A 73 -7.07 6.39 -0.02
C VAL A 73 -6.17 7.43 -0.70
N ASN A 74 -4.88 7.37 -0.42
CA ASN A 74 -3.90 8.29 -1.02
C ASN A 74 -3.83 8.13 -2.54
N TYR A 75 -3.78 6.90 -3.05
CA TYR A 75 -3.74 6.67 -4.49
C TYR A 75 -5.03 7.10 -5.19
N GLN A 76 -6.18 6.87 -4.57
CA GLN A 76 -7.45 7.38 -5.12
C GLN A 76 -7.41 8.90 -5.30
N GLU A 77 -6.87 9.60 -4.32
CA GLU A 77 -6.73 11.05 -4.36
C GLU A 77 -5.73 11.50 -5.43
N ARG A 78 -4.59 10.80 -5.54
CA ARG A 78 -3.59 11.09 -6.58
C ARG A 78 -4.15 10.88 -7.98
N ILE A 79 -4.96 9.86 -8.18
CA ILE A 79 -5.63 9.60 -9.47
C ILE A 79 -6.51 10.79 -9.85
N ARG A 80 -7.33 11.29 -8.92
CA ARG A 80 -8.19 12.44 -9.18
C ARG A 80 -7.39 13.69 -9.54
N GLN A 81 -6.29 13.93 -8.82
CA GLN A 81 -5.41 15.06 -9.09
C GLN A 81 -4.75 14.94 -10.46
N CYS A 82 -4.26 13.77 -10.82
CA CYS A 82 -3.66 13.54 -12.13
C CYS A 82 -4.66 13.77 -13.26
N GLU A 83 -5.88 13.27 -13.12
CA GLU A 83 -6.93 13.49 -14.12
C GLU A 83 -7.30 14.96 -14.27
N ALA A 84 -7.42 15.67 -13.14
CA ALA A 84 -7.72 17.10 -13.16
C ALA A 84 -6.65 17.91 -13.88
N LEU A 85 -5.39 17.46 -13.84
CA LEU A 85 -4.26 18.10 -14.51
C LEU A 85 -4.03 17.58 -15.93
N GLY A 86 -4.81 16.61 -16.41
CA GLY A 86 -4.60 16.01 -17.72
C GLY A 86 -3.45 15.02 -17.78
N GLU A 87 -2.91 14.59 -16.64
CA GLU A 87 -1.83 13.61 -16.55
C GLU A 87 -2.41 12.20 -16.58
N PHE A 88 -2.97 11.82 -17.73
CA PHE A 88 -3.70 10.56 -17.86
C PHE A 88 -2.81 9.33 -17.84
N ALA A 89 -1.58 9.41 -18.37
CA ALA A 89 -0.64 8.30 -18.32
C ALA A 89 -0.25 7.97 -16.88
N MET A 90 0.03 8.99 -16.07
CA MET A 90 0.32 8.81 -14.66
C MET A 90 -0.88 8.27 -13.90
N ALA A 91 -2.08 8.79 -14.18
CA ALA A 91 -3.32 8.30 -13.58
C ALA A 91 -3.53 6.81 -13.86
N GLU A 92 -3.27 6.36 -15.10
CA GLU A 92 -3.41 4.96 -15.48
C GLU A 92 -2.43 4.07 -14.72
N GLN A 93 -1.19 4.48 -14.59
CA GLN A 93 -0.19 3.72 -13.84
C GLN A 93 -0.55 3.62 -12.36
N ILE A 94 -1.08 4.70 -11.76
CA ILE A 94 -1.54 4.67 -10.36
C ILE A 94 -2.76 3.76 -10.22
N ARG A 95 -3.67 3.71 -11.21
CA ARG A 95 -4.80 2.78 -11.19
C ARG A 95 -4.33 1.32 -11.15
N GLU A 96 -3.33 0.97 -11.94
CA GLU A 96 -2.77 -0.37 -11.94
C GLU A 96 -2.15 -0.72 -10.57
N ILE A 97 -1.46 0.23 -9.96
CA ILE A 97 -0.92 0.08 -8.60
C ILE A 97 -2.06 -0.10 -7.61
N LEU A 98 -3.13 0.69 -7.72
CA LEU A 98 -4.28 0.62 -6.82
C LEU A 98 -4.93 -0.76 -6.83
N VAL A 99 -5.03 -1.41 -7.99
CA VAL A 99 -5.54 -2.78 -8.09
C VAL A 99 -4.71 -3.72 -7.21
N GLN A 100 -3.39 -3.63 -7.28
CA GLN A 100 -2.51 -4.48 -6.47
C GLN A 100 -2.61 -4.14 -4.97
N GLU A 101 -2.75 -2.87 -4.61
CA GLU A 101 -2.93 -2.46 -3.22
C GLU A 101 -4.24 -2.99 -2.63
N GLN A 102 -5.30 -3.06 -3.42
CA GLN A 102 -6.55 -3.69 -2.99
C GLN A 102 -6.39 -5.20 -2.78
N ASP A 103 -5.60 -5.88 -3.60
CA ASP A 103 -5.28 -7.29 -3.41
C ASP A 103 -4.50 -7.50 -2.10
N HIS A 104 -3.53 -6.63 -1.79
CA HIS A 104 -2.81 -6.66 -0.52
C HIS A 104 -3.76 -6.45 0.66
N GLN A 105 -4.69 -5.52 0.56
CA GLN A 105 -5.70 -5.28 1.58
C GLN A 105 -6.54 -6.53 1.85
N ILE A 106 -7.00 -7.19 0.80
CA ILE A 106 -7.79 -8.43 0.90
C ILE A 106 -6.97 -9.52 1.61
N ASP A 107 -5.72 -9.71 1.21
CA ASP A 107 -4.83 -10.72 1.80
C ASP A 107 -4.63 -10.49 3.30
N LEU A 108 -4.40 -9.24 3.70
CA LEU A 108 -4.17 -8.87 5.09
C LEU A 108 -5.44 -8.99 5.93
N ALA A 109 -6.58 -8.55 5.41
CA ALA A 109 -7.87 -8.71 6.09
C ALA A 109 -8.20 -10.18 6.29
N THR A 110 -7.99 -11.00 5.26
CA THR A 110 -8.21 -12.45 5.32
C THR A 110 -7.31 -13.10 6.38
N ALA A 111 -6.02 -12.71 6.42
CA ALA A 111 -5.08 -13.23 7.41
C ALA A 111 -5.48 -12.87 8.85
N LEU A 112 -6.13 -11.73 9.05
CA LEU A 112 -6.64 -11.29 10.34
C LEU A 112 -8.01 -11.88 10.67
N GLY A 113 -8.65 -12.58 9.72
CA GLY A 113 -10.00 -13.12 9.90
C GLY A 113 -11.09 -12.05 9.88
N GLU A 114 -10.86 -10.97 9.16
CA GLU A 114 -11.76 -9.81 9.11
C GLU A 114 -12.28 -9.58 7.69
N ASP A 115 -13.40 -8.90 7.59
CA ASP A 115 -13.91 -8.39 6.32
C ASP A 115 -13.02 -7.25 5.83
N VAL A 116 -13.02 -7.03 4.51
CA VAL A 116 -12.25 -5.92 3.92
C VAL A 116 -12.78 -4.59 4.46
N PRO A 117 -11.90 -3.71 4.99
CA PRO A 117 -12.33 -2.43 5.55
C PRO A 117 -12.97 -1.51 4.51
N ASP A 118 -13.94 -0.74 4.95
CA ASP A 118 -14.56 0.31 4.13
C ASP A 118 -13.71 1.58 4.18
N VAL A 119 -12.84 1.76 3.18
CA VAL A 119 -11.93 2.92 3.12
C VAL A 119 -12.65 4.24 2.84
N SER A 120 -13.92 4.21 2.43
CA SER A 120 -14.69 5.44 2.22
C SER A 120 -14.88 6.23 3.52
N ARG A 121 -14.91 5.54 4.65
CA ARG A 121 -14.98 6.16 5.98
C ARG A 121 -13.71 6.95 6.29
N LEU A 122 -12.55 6.41 5.94
CA LEU A 122 -11.27 7.09 6.14
C LEU A 122 -11.20 8.38 5.31
N ARG A 123 -11.65 8.33 4.07
CA ARG A 123 -11.71 9.48 3.19
C ARG A 123 -12.67 10.55 3.73
N GLY A 124 -13.82 10.15 4.25
CA GLY A 124 -14.77 11.06 4.87
C GLY A 124 -14.18 11.76 6.11
N ALA A 125 -13.45 11.03 6.94
CA ALA A 125 -12.78 11.58 8.11
C ALA A 125 -11.70 12.62 7.72
N ARG A 126 -11.00 12.42 6.61
CA ARG A 126 -9.97 13.34 6.11
C ARG A 126 -10.52 14.67 5.58
N LYS A 127 -11.76 14.67 5.12
CA LYS A 127 -12.42 15.87 4.59
C LYS A 127 -12.92 16.81 5.67
N ARG A 128 -12.95 16.34 6.91
CA ARG A 128 -13.36 17.12 8.07
C ARG A 128 -12.16 17.77 8.72
#